data_4666364d1e92a90213b07d5835b4b161
#
_entry.id   4666364d1e92a90213b07d5835b4b161
#
_cell.length_a   1.000
_cell.length_b   1.000
_cell.length_c   1.000
_cell.angle_alpha   90.00
_cell.angle_beta   90.00
_cell.angle_gamma   90.00
#
_symmetry.space_group_name_H-M   'P 1'
#
loop_
_entity.id
_entity.type
_entity.pdbx_description
1 polymer ?
#
loop_
_entity_poly.entity_id
_entity_poly.type
_entity_poly.pdbx_seq_one_letter_code
_entity_poly.pdbx_strand_id
1 'polypeptide(L)'
;LEVWDEILKLRGAGKVVGIGTSNHTRGQMEMLLRDVADNERPLVNQMEMHPLFQQTELRRFYESENIVCTGYMAVGSPYRPARDTFKEHRRDLEAPVICEIARELSVSPGRVCLNWASQRESQSGGYVVMSTKSEHALDNLRAATENILSDHHLLAISGDGSDAHPGIVANNRLIRGQVFLWPEANADWRVLWDDSQLFETRDDYAAFQAAR
;
A
#
# COMPACT_ATOMS: atom_id res chain seq x y z
N LEU A 1 4.30 21.55 -6.74
CA LEU A 1 4.59 21.69 -8.18
C LEU A 1 6.07 21.93 -8.46
N GLU A 2 6.76 22.83 -7.77
CA GLU A 2 8.18 23.14 -8.03
C GLU A 2 9.08 21.90 -8.14
N VAL A 3 8.92 20.92 -7.23
CA VAL A 3 9.67 19.65 -7.26
C VAL A 3 9.29 18.84 -8.49
N TRP A 4 8.01 18.84 -8.87
CA TRP A 4 7.54 18.12 -10.06
C TRP A 4 8.13 18.69 -11.33
N ASP A 5 8.18 20.03 -11.45
CA ASP A 5 8.76 20.72 -12.59
C ASP A 5 10.25 20.39 -12.75
N GLU A 6 11.01 20.29 -11.65
CA GLU A 6 12.42 19.90 -11.71
C GLU A 6 12.59 18.44 -12.16
N ILE A 7 11.71 17.54 -11.72
CA ILE A 7 11.71 16.14 -12.15
C ILE A 7 11.37 16.03 -13.65
N LEU A 8 10.43 16.84 -14.15
CA LEU A 8 10.09 16.93 -15.56
C LEU A 8 11.28 17.37 -16.41
N LYS A 9 12.09 18.31 -15.93
CA LYS A 9 13.33 18.72 -16.61
C LYS A 9 14.33 17.55 -16.75
N LEU A 10 14.45 16.69 -15.74
CA LEU A 10 15.31 15.51 -15.81
C LEU A 10 14.82 14.52 -16.88
N ARG A 11 13.50 14.32 -16.98
CA ARG A 11 12.90 13.50 -18.02
C ARG A 11 13.12 14.13 -19.41
N GLY A 12 12.90 15.41 -19.56
CA GLY A 12 13.15 16.16 -20.81
C GLY A 12 14.62 16.12 -21.26
N ALA A 13 15.55 16.04 -20.31
CA ALA A 13 16.97 15.87 -20.57
C ALA A 13 17.39 14.41 -20.85
N GLY A 14 16.43 13.46 -20.91
CA GLY A 14 16.69 12.04 -21.15
C GLY A 14 17.43 11.33 -20.01
N LYS A 15 17.47 11.92 -18.81
CA LYS A 15 18.14 11.34 -17.64
C LYS A 15 17.31 10.24 -16.98
N VAL A 16 15.99 10.28 -17.14
CA VAL A 16 15.03 9.30 -16.65
C VAL A 16 14.00 9.03 -17.73
N VAL A 17 13.48 7.82 -17.78
CA VAL A 17 12.46 7.41 -18.75
C VAL A 17 11.06 7.72 -18.24
N GLY A 18 10.78 7.38 -16.99
CA GLY A 18 9.50 7.59 -16.33
C GLY A 18 9.67 8.27 -14.99
N ILE A 19 8.63 8.94 -14.57
CA ILE A 19 8.56 9.64 -13.28
C ILE A 19 7.31 9.20 -12.54
N GLY A 20 7.35 9.30 -11.23
CA GLY A 20 6.23 8.92 -10.38
C GLY A 20 6.30 9.56 -9.01
N THR A 21 5.34 9.19 -8.21
CA THR A 21 5.18 9.66 -6.83
C THR A 21 5.31 8.52 -5.84
N SER A 22 5.38 8.86 -4.57
CA SER A 22 5.31 7.90 -3.48
C SER A 22 4.44 8.44 -2.36
N ASN A 23 3.58 7.58 -1.83
CA ASN A 23 2.68 7.89 -0.71
C ASN A 23 1.72 9.07 -0.95
N HIS A 24 1.40 9.38 -2.19
CA HIS A 24 0.37 10.38 -2.47
C HIS A 24 -1.01 9.80 -2.15
N THR A 25 -1.80 10.57 -1.41
CA THR A 25 -3.22 10.29 -1.21
C THR A 25 -4.00 10.67 -2.46
N ARG A 26 -5.28 10.29 -2.49
CA ARG A 26 -6.18 10.69 -3.58
C ARG A 26 -6.21 12.21 -3.76
N GLY A 27 -6.44 12.96 -2.66
CA GLY A 27 -6.52 14.41 -2.74
C GLY A 27 -5.22 15.07 -3.23
N GLN A 28 -4.06 14.58 -2.77
CA GLN A 28 -2.76 15.07 -3.23
C GLN A 28 -2.52 14.77 -4.71
N MET A 29 -2.93 13.59 -5.17
CA MET A 29 -2.82 13.24 -6.57
C MET A 29 -3.78 14.06 -7.44
N GLU A 30 -5.03 14.23 -7.04
CA GLU A 30 -6.00 15.08 -7.75
C GLU A 30 -5.49 16.53 -7.89
N MET A 31 -4.81 17.06 -6.87
CA MET A 31 -4.15 18.37 -6.96
C MET A 31 -3.04 18.37 -8.01
N LEU A 32 -2.17 17.37 -8.02
CA LEU A 32 -1.09 17.27 -9.00
C LEU A 32 -1.66 17.16 -10.42
N LEU A 33 -2.61 16.27 -10.65
CA LEU A 33 -3.19 15.98 -11.97
C LEU A 33 -3.95 17.16 -12.56
N ARG A 34 -4.47 18.07 -11.73
CA ARG A 34 -5.13 19.29 -12.19
C ARG A 34 -4.18 20.28 -12.84
N ASP A 35 -2.92 20.29 -12.38
CA ASP A 35 -1.96 21.32 -12.69
C ASP A 35 -0.89 20.87 -13.70
N VAL A 36 -0.92 19.60 -14.15
CA VAL A 36 0.05 19.04 -15.11
C VAL A 36 -0.64 18.63 -16.41
N ALA A 37 0.10 18.69 -17.53
CA ALA A 37 -0.39 18.19 -18.81
C ALA A 37 -0.42 16.64 -18.83
N ASP A 38 -1.22 16.05 -19.72
CA ASP A 38 -1.37 14.59 -19.80
C ASP A 38 -0.05 13.83 -19.96
N ASN A 39 0.86 14.37 -20.77
CA ASN A 39 2.18 13.79 -20.99
C ASN A 39 3.17 14.02 -19.83
N GLU A 40 2.78 14.78 -18.83
CA GLU A 40 3.56 15.10 -17.63
C GLU A 40 3.06 14.37 -16.38
N ARG A 41 1.98 13.60 -16.52
CA ARG A 41 1.39 12.83 -15.44
C ARG A 41 2.35 11.80 -14.88
N PRO A 42 2.26 11.47 -13.57
CA PRO A 42 3.02 10.38 -12.98
C PRO A 42 2.60 9.04 -13.58
N LEU A 43 3.56 8.17 -13.84
CA LEU A 43 3.31 6.81 -14.32
C LEU A 43 3.00 5.85 -13.18
N VAL A 44 3.50 6.14 -11.98
CA VAL A 44 3.39 5.25 -10.82
C VAL A 44 3.23 6.04 -9.53
N ASN A 45 2.46 5.49 -8.59
CA ASN A 45 2.53 5.86 -7.17
C ASN A 45 2.96 4.65 -6.35
N GLN A 46 4.10 4.76 -5.65
CA GLN A 46 4.56 3.71 -4.75
C GLN A 46 4.03 3.97 -3.35
N MET A 47 3.33 2.99 -2.78
CA MET A 47 2.63 3.15 -1.50
C MET A 47 2.70 1.90 -0.62
N GLU A 48 2.50 2.08 0.68
CA GLU A 48 2.34 0.97 1.61
C GLU A 48 1.14 0.11 1.22
N MET A 49 1.37 -1.21 1.05
CA MET A 49 0.29 -2.11 0.65
C MET A 49 0.61 -3.56 1.06
N HIS A 50 -0.25 -4.16 1.88
CA HIS A 50 -0.14 -5.53 2.38
C HIS A 50 -1.54 -6.05 2.77
N PRO A 51 -1.72 -7.34 3.09
CA PRO A 51 -3.05 -7.91 3.37
C PRO A 51 -3.88 -7.18 4.42
N LEU A 52 -3.25 -6.64 5.47
CA LEU A 52 -3.93 -5.85 6.51
C LEU A 52 -4.04 -4.34 6.18
N PHE A 53 -3.55 -3.92 5.02
CA PHE A 53 -3.68 -2.56 4.51
C PHE A 53 -3.74 -2.55 2.98
N GLN A 54 -4.88 -2.94 2.44
CA GLN A 54 -5.05 -3.24 1.02
C GLN A 54 -5.24 -2.00 0.14
N GLN A 55 -5.66 -0.89 0.71
CA GLN A 55 -5.90 0.39 0.03
C GLN A 55 -6.80 0.27 -1.22
N THR A 56 -7.85 -0.53 -1.15
CA THR A 56 -8.69 -0.90 -2.29
C THR A 56 -9.26 0.31 -3.03
N GLU A 57 -9.82 1.29 -2.30
CA GLU A 57 -10.40 2.49 -2.91
C GLU A 57 -9.34 3.38 -3.57
N LEU A 58 -8.18 3.52 -2.93
CA LEU A 58 -7.08 4.30 -3.50
C LEU A 58 -6.52 3.64 -4.75
N ARG A 59 -6.39 2.30 -4.77
CA ARG A 59 -5.98 1.55 -5.97
C ARG A 59 -6.96 1.74 -7.13
N ARG A 60 -8.27 1.63 -6.87
CA ARG A 60 -9.31 1.88 -7.90
C ARG A 60 -9.24 3.28 -8.47
N PHE A 61 -8.99 4.28 -7.62
CA PHE A 61 -8.77 5.65 -8.09
C PHE A 61 -7.56 5.73 -9.01
N TYR A 62 -6.41 5.21 -8.62
CA TYR A 62 -5.21 5.24 -9.46
C TYR A 62 -5.39 4.47 -10.78
N GLU A 63 -6.09 3.35 -10.74
CA GLU A 63 -6.44 2.58 -11.94
C GLU A 63 -7.29 3.41 -12.90
N SER A 64 -8.32 4.12 -12.39
CA SER A 64 -9.15 5.01 -13.22
C SER A 64 -8.37 6.17 -13.83
N GLU A 65 -7.27 6.57 -13.22
CA GLU A 65 -6.36 7.60 -13.70
C GLU A 65 -5.21 7.06 -14.58
N ASN A 66 -5.17 5.75 -14.86
CA ASN A 66 -4.08 5.06 -15.56
C ASN A 66 -2.71 5.23 -14.88
N ILE A 67 -2.68 5.32 -13.55
CA ILE A 67 -1.47 5.39 -12.74
C ILE A 67 -1.24 4.04 -12.07
N VAL A 68 -0.07 3.48 -12.28
CA VAL A 68 0.30 2.19 -11.73
C VAL A 68 0.56 2.29 -10.21
N CYS A 69 -0.04 1.40 -9.42
CA CYS A 69 0.25 1.29 -8.00
C CYS A 69 1.35 0.26 -7.74
N THR A 70 2.43 0.64 -7.09
CA THR A 70 3.46 -0.29 -6.62
C THR A 70 3.45 -0.37 -5.11
N GLY A 71 3.27 -1.58 -4.57
CA GLY A 71 3.24 -1.80 -3.12
C GLY A 71 4.64 -1.94 -2.51
N TYR A 72 4.85 -1.39 -1.33
CA TYR A 72 5.95 -1.75 -0.45
C TYR A 72 5.41 -2.33 0.86
N MET A 73 6.28 -2.94 1.67
CA MET A 73 5.91 -3.65 2.91
C MET A 73 4.94 -4.82 2.71
N ALA A 74 5.06 -5.56 1.63
CA ALA A 74 4.13 -6.64 1.27
C ALA A 74 3.92 -7.72 2.36
N VAL A 75 4.83 -7.83 3.33
CA VAL A 75 4.73 -8.74 4.50
C VAL A 75 4.46 -7.99 5.82
N GLY A 76 4.01 -6.73 5.76
CA GLY A 76 3.63 -5.96 6.94
C GLY A 76 4.77 -5.62 7.91
N SER A 77 6.04 -5.60 7.46
CA SER A 77 7.20 -5.22 8.28
C SER A 77 7.27 -5.90 9.67
N PRO A 78 7.40 -7.22 9.75
CA PRO A 78 7.27 -8.00 10.99
C PRO A 78 8.31 -7.67 12.06
N TYR A 79 9.44 -7.07 11.68
CA TYR A 79 10.55 -6.72 12.60
C TYR A 79 10.52 -5.28 13.08
N ARG A 80 9.44 -4.57 12.85
CA ARG A 80 9.32 -3.19 13.28
C ARG A 80 9.35 -3.09 14.80
N PRO A 81 10.06 -2.12 15.39
CA PRO A 81 10.08 -1.93 16.84
C PRO A 81 8.68 -1.75 17.41
N ALA A 82 8.41 -2.33 18.58
CA ALA A 82 7.10 -2.27 19.24
C ALA A 82 6.61 -0.84 19.51
N ARG A 83 7.53 0.14 19.63
CA ARG A 83 7.22 1.57 19.76
C ARG A 83 6.50 2.17 18.55
N ASP A 84 6.71 1.55 17.38
CA ASP A 84 6.18 2.02 16.10
C ASP A 84 4.88 1.29 15.71
N THR A 85 4.46 0.29 16.51
CA THR A 85 3.23 -0.47 16.32
C THR A 85 2.30 -0.25 17.51
N PHE A 86 1.01 -0.04 17.24
CA PHE A 86 0.03 -0.12 18.32
C PHE A 86 -0.09 -1.57 18.78
N LYS A 87 -0.22 -1.79 20.09
CA LYS A 87 -0.37 -3.14 20.68
C LYS A 87 -1.54 -3.94 20.09
N GLU A 88 -2.49 -3.26 19.49
CA GLU A 88 -3.72 -3.82 18.94
C GLU A 88 -3.59 -4.23 17.46
N HIS A 89 -2.53 -3.82 16.77
CA HIS A 89 -2.35 -4.14 15.37
C HIS A 89 -1.79 -5.54 15.20
N ARG A 90 -2.60 -6.43 14.66
CA ARG A 90 -2.15 -7.75 14.22
C ARG A 90 -1.09 -7.61 13.14
N ARG A 91 -0.11 -8.48 13.17
CA ARG A 91 0.88 -8.58 12.09
C ARG A 91 0.28 -9.38 10.95
N ASP A 92 0.61 -9.03 9.72
CA ASP A 92 0.16 -9.77 8.53
C ASP A 92 0.51 -11.26 8.65
N LEU A 93 1.72 -11.57 9.10
CA LEU A 93 2.20 -12.94 9.27
C LEU A 93 1.49 -13.73 10.38
N GLU A 94 0.70 -13.08 11.21
CA GLU A 94 -0.06 -13.65 12.32
C GLU A 94 -1.58 -13.58 12.06
N ALA A 95 -2.01 -13.03 10.92
CA ALA A 95 -3.42 -12.95 10.57
C ALA A 95 -4.00 -14.36 10.38
N PRO A 96 -5.13 -14.70 11.02
CA PRO A 96 -5.68 -16.06 10.98
C PRO A 96 -5.85 -16.61 9.56
N VAL A 97 -6.45 -15.84 8.66
CA VAL A 97 -6.64 -16.22 7.25
C VAL A 97 -5.29 -16.51 6.56
N ILE A 98 -4.28 -15.67 6.78
CA ILE A 98 -2.94 -15.87 6.21
C ILE A 98 -2.30 -17.15 6.75
N CYS A 99 -2.39 -17.38 8.07
CA CYS A 99 -1.84 -18.59 8.70
C CYS A 99 -2.57 -19.88 8.25
N GLU A 100 -3.89 -19.79 8.02
CA GLU A 100 -4.68 -20.94 7.55
C GLU A 100 -4.29 -21.32 6.12
N ILE A 101 -4.25 -20.36 5.20
CA ILE A 101 -3.80 -20.59 3.82
C ILE A 101 -2.35 -21.10 3.79
N ALA A 102 -1.46 -20.55 4.61
CA ALA A 102 -0.07 -21.00 4.70
C ALA A 102 0.04 -22.47 5.12
N ARG A 103 -0.79 -22.90 6.08
CA ARG A 103 -0.85 -24.31 6.54
C ARG A 103 -1.43 -25.22 5.45
N GLU A 104 -2.51 -24.79 4.78
CA GLU A 104 -3.14 -25.54 3.70
C GLU A 104 -2.15 -25.80 2.55
N LEU A 105 -1.44 -24.76 2.14
CA LEU A 105 -0.47 -24.83 1.03
C LEU A 105 0.92 -25.32 1.46
N SER A 106 1.14 -25.58 2.75
CA SER A 106 2.45 -25.98 3.30
C SER A 106 3.58 -24.97 2.95
N VAL A 107 3.29 -23.69 3.05
CA VAL A 107 4.23 -22.59 2.79
C VAL A 107 4.32 -21.65 4.00
N SER A 108 5.26 -20.71 3.97
CA SER A 108 5.35 -19.66 4.99
C SER A 108 4.21 -18.63 4.87
N PRO A 109 3.76 -18.01 5.96
CA PRO A 109 2.83 -16.88 5.91
C PRO A 109 3.35 -15.72 5.04
N GLY A 110 4.66 -15.49 5.06
CA GLY A 110 5.31 -14.50 4.20
C GLY A 110 5.13 -14.82 2.72
N ARG A 111 5.20 -16.11 2.35
CA ARG A 111 4.95 -16.56 0.99
C ARG A 111 3.50 -16.24 0.55
N VAL A 112 2.52 -16.45 1.44
CA VAL A 112 1.12 -16.09 1.16
C VAL A 112 0.97 -14.60 0.93
N CYS A 113 1.52 -13.76 1.80
CA CYS A 113 1.48 -12.30 1.65
C CYS A 113 2.10 -11.83 0.32
N LEU A 114 3.26 -12.38 -0.04
CA LEU A 114 3.95 -12.03 -1.28
C LEU A 114 3.17 -12.49 -2.53
N ASN A 115 2.61 -13.70 -2.50
CA ASN A 115 1.77 -14.19 -3.59
C ASN A 115 0.46 -13.39 -3.69
N TRP A 116 -0.14 -13.00 -2.57
CA TRP A 116 -1.27 -12.07 -2.61
C TRP A 116 -0.86 -10.75 -3.31
N ALA A 117 0.28 -10.19 -2.95
CA ALA A 117 0.76 -8.96 -3.56
C ALA A 117 1.04 -9.08 -5.07
N SER A 118 1.49 -10.26 -5.54
CA SER A 118 1.74 -10.50 -6.97
C SER A 118 0.51 -10.91 -7.76
N GLN A 119 -0.43 -11.65 -7.13
CA GLN A 119 -1.58 -12.23 -7.79
C GLN A 119 -2.88 -11.42 -7.65
N ARG A 120 -2.94 -10.47 -6.68
CA ARG A 120 -4.12 -9.62 -6.58
C ARG A 120 -4.40 -8.97 -7.93
N GLU A 121 -5.67 -8.75 -8.23
CA GLU A 121 -6.13 -8.20 -9.49
C GLU A 121 -5.25 -7.06 -9.98
N SER A 122 -4.72 -7.26 -11.10
CA SER A 122 -3.35 -7.08 -11.43
C SER A 122 -3.09 -6.00 -12.44
N GLN A 123 -3.80 -4.95 -12.42
CA GLN A 123 -3.37 -3.78 -13.17
C GLN A 123 -2.47 -2.85 -12.34
N SER A 124 -2.28 -3.19 -11.10
CA SER A 124 -1.57 -2.37 -10.12
C SER A 124 -0.10 -2.76 -9.94
N GLY A 125 0.65 -2.91 -11.00
CA GLY A 125 2.10 -2.77 -11.06
C GLY A 125 3.03 -3.51 -10.09
N GLY A 126 2.54 -4.48 -9.33
CA GLY A 126 3.40 -5.32 -8.51
C GLY A 126 3.80 -4.71 -7.15
N TYR A 127 4.94 -5.15 -6.63
CA TYR A 127 5.42 -4.76 -5.31
C TYR A 127 6.95 -4.76 -5.23
N VAL A 128 7.47 -4.03 -4.26
CA VAL A 128 8.90 -3.99 -3.95
C VAL A 128 9.17 -4.81 -2.68
N VAL A 129 10.08 -5.75 -2.78
CA VAL A 129 10.57 -6.52 -1.63
C VAL A 129 12.04 -6.24 -1.41
N MET A 130 12.35 -5.83 -0.19
CA MET A 130 13.73 -5.78 0.29
C MET A 130 13.89 -6.79 1.42
N SER A 131 14.85 -7.70 1.30
CA SER A 131 15.23 -8.61 2.37
C SER A 131 16.72 -8.50 2.64
N THR A 132 17.06 -8.38 3.92
CA THR A 132 18.46 -8.41 4.38
C THR A 132 18.90 -9.82 4.77
N LYS A 133 17.98 -10.79 4.75
CA LYS A 133 18.24 -12.17 5.14
C LYS A 133 18.20 -13.07 3.90
N SER A 134 19.31 -13.77 3.67
CA SER A 134 19.45 -14.70 2.55
C SER A 134 18.42 -15.85 2.59
N GLU A 135 18.01 -16.27 3.78
CA GLU A 135 16.98 -17.31 3.97
C GLU A 135 15.62 -16.96 3.35
N HIS A 136 15.31 -15.67 3.24
CA HIS A 136 14.06 -15.19 2.63
C HIS A 136 14.19 -14.94 1.12
N ALA A 137 15.41 -14.86 0.58
CA ALA A 137 15.61 -14.49 -0.81
C ALA A 137 14.98 -15.50 -1.80
N LEU A 138 15.10 -16.79 -1.51
CA LEU A 138 14.52 -17.83 -2.36
C LEU A 138 12.99 -17.82 -2.31
N ASP A 139 12.40 -17.66 -1.12
CA ASP A 139 10.94 -17.54 -0.97
C ASP A 139 10.40 -16.30 -1.68
N ASN A 140 11.11 -15.18 -1.58
CA ASN A 140 10.74 -13.95 -2.28
C ASN A 140 10.79 -14.13 -3.80
N LEU A 141 11.84 -14.78 -4.32
CA LEU A 141 11.96 -15.06 -5.75
C LEU A 141 10.85 -16.01 -6.24
N ARG A 142 10.58 -17.07 -5.51
CA ARG A 142 9.48 -17.99 -5.83
C ARG A 142 8.12 -17.30 -5.80
N ALA A 143 7.90 -16.37 -4.86
CA ALA A 143 6.67 -15.60 -4.80
C ALA A 143 6.44 -14.75 -6.05
N ALA A 144 7.50 -14.28 -6.67
CA ALA A 144 7.41 -13.50 -7.90
C ALA A 144 7.18 -14.33 -9.17
N THR A 145 7.46 -15.65 -9.11
CA THR A 145 7.44 -16.54 -10.29
C THR A 145 6.39 -17.64 -10.24
N GLU A 146 5.86 -17.93 -9.05
CA GLU A 146 4.91 -19.02 -8.83
C GLU A 146 3.62 -18.47 -8.22
N ASN A 147 2.51 -18.62 -8.95
CA ASN A 147 1.17 -18.27 -8.47
C ASN A 147 0.58 -19.45 -7.71
N ILE A 148 0.59 -19.39 -6.37
CA ILE A 148 0.13 -20.49 -5.52
C ILE A 148 -1.26 -20.28 -4.92
N LEU A 149 -1.77 -19.05 -4.93
CA LEU A 149 -3.09 -18.74 -4.39
C LEU A 149 -4.17 -19.01 -5.43
N SER A 150 -5.20 -19.74 -5.05
CA SER A 150 -6.42 -19.88 -5.83
C SER A 150 -7.29 -18.63 -5.70
N ASP A 151 -8.30 -18.49 -6.58
CA ASP A 151 -9.31 -17.43 -6.49
C ASP A 151 -10.02 -17.42 -5.12
N HIS A 152 -10.25 -18.60 -4.54
CA HIS A 152 -10.82 -18.73 -3.20
C HIS A 152 -9.89 -18.11 -2.12
N HIS A 153 -8.59 -18.36 -2.20
CA HIS A 153 -7.61 -17.76 -1.29
C HIS A 153 -7.54 -16.24 -1.45
N LEU A 154 -7.53 -15.77 -2.69
CA LEU A 154 -7.54 -14.32 -2.97
C LEU A 154 -8.81 -13.66 -2.46
N LEU A 155 -9.97 -14.31 -2.65
CA LEU A 155 -11.25 -13.85 -2.12
C LEU A 155 -11.25 -13.81 -0.58
N ALA A 156 -10.72 -14.85 0.07
CA ALA A 156 -10.63 -14.89 1.53
C ALA A 156 -9.75 -13.77 2.10
N ILE A 157 -8.72 -13.34 1.38
CA ILE A 157 -7.83 -12.25 1.80
C ILE A 157 -8.43 -10.89 1.42
N SER A 158 -8.84 -10.72 0.17
CA SER A 158 -9.22 -9.41 -0.37
C SER A 158 -10.71 -9.08 -0.21
N GLY A 159 -11.57 -10.09 -0.11
CA GLY A 159 -13.01 -9.92 -0.24
C GLY A 159 -13.44 -9.52 -1.65
N ASP A 160 -14.74 -9.42 -1.84
CA ASP A 160 -15.38 -8.90 -3.06
C ASP A 160 -16.22 -7.64 -2.80
N GLY A 161 -16.18 -7.14 -1.57
CA GLY A 161 -16.98 -6.00 -1.12
C GLY A 161 -18.39 -6.36 -0.66
N SER A 162 -18.77 -7.65 -0.64
CA SER A 162 -20.03 -8.12 -0.09
C SER A 162 -19.91 -8.50 1.39
N ASP A 163 -21.05 -8.51 2.09
CA ASP A 163 -21.12 -9.00 3.47
C ASP A 163 -20.80 -10.50 3.59
N ALA A 164 -21.00 -11.26 2.51
CA ALA A 164 -20.72 -12.70 2.46
C ALA A 164 -19.21 -12.99 2.37
N HIS A 165 -18.45 -12.12 1.74
CA HIS A 165 -17.02 -12.25 1.54
C HIS A 165 -16.31 -10.91 1.85
N PRO A 166 -16.25 -10.51 3.13
CA PRO A 166 -15.68 -9.22 3.51
C PRO A 166 -14.16 -9.15 3.31
N GLY A 167 -13.50 -10.30 3.17
CA GLY A 167 -12.04 -10.39 3.19
C GLY A 167 -11.46 -10.07 4.57
N ILE A 168 -10.20 -9.70 4.60
CA ILE A 168 -9.57 -9.19 5.82
C ILE A 168 -10.00 -7.73 6.02
N VAL A 169 -10.91 -7.51 6.95
CA VAL A 169 -11.33 -6.17 7.35
C VAL A 169 -10.31 -5.61 8.33
N ALA A 170 -9.32 -4.91 7.80
CA ALA A 170 -8.29 -4.25 8.60
C ALA A 170 -7.78 -3.01 7.87
N ASN A 171 -7.32 -2.03 8.63
CA ASN A 171 -6.75 -0.79 8.11
C ASN A 171 -5.48 -0.44 8.91
N ASN A 172 -4.50 -1.30 8.81
CA ASN A 172 -3.29 -1.25 9.63
C ASN A 172 -2.15 -0.54 8.90
N ARG A 173 -2.27 0.77 8.71
CA ARG A 173 -1.16 1.58 8.21
C ARG A 173 0.02 1.53 9.18
N LEU A 174 1.17 1.07 8.72
CA LEU A 174 2.40 0.95 9.51
C LEU A 174 3.26 2.21 9.41
N ILE A 175 3.28 2.85 8.23
CA ILE A 175 3.99 4.11 8.02
C ILE A 175 3.05 5.26 8.34
N ARG A 176 3.20 5.85 9.52
CA ARG A 176 2.37 6.97 9.97
C ARG A 176 2.94 8.34 9.64
N GLY A 177 4.18 8.38 9.17
CA GLY A 177 4.84 9.62 8.80
C GLY A 177 5.31 10.49 9.98
N GLN A 178 5.02 10.11 11.22
CA GLN A 178 5.45 10.87 12.41
C GLN A 178 6.96 11.10 12.49
N VAL A 179 7.75 10.18 11.91
CA VAL A 179 9.21 10.29 11.86
C VAL A 179 9.66 11.36 10.86
N PHE A 180 8.82 11.68 9.89
CA PHE A 180 9.09 12.66 8.83
C PHE A 180 8.42 14.01 9.07
N LEU A 181 7.51 14.07 10.04
CA LEU A 181 6.96 15.33 10.51
C LEU A 181 7.96 15.94 11.49
N TRP A 182 8.28 17.23 11.30
CA TRP A 182 9.17 17.98 12.18
C TRP A 182 8.83 17.70 13.64
N PRO A 183 9.85 17.51 14.51
CA PRO A 183 9.64 17.23 15.94
C PRO A 183 8.81 18.28 16.68
N GLU A 184 8.74 19.49 16.12
CA GLU A 184 8.04 20.65 16.68
C GLU A 184 6.55 20.69 16.31
N ALA A 185 6.13 19.94 15.31
CA ALA A 185 4.72 19.84 14.98
C ALA A 185 4.11 18.75 15.87
N ASN A 186 3.33 19.14 16.86
CA ASN A 186 2.25 18.31 17.42
C ASN A 186 1.19 17.99 16.33
N ALA A 187 1.64 17.82 15.08
CA ALA A 187 0.78 17.59 13.97
C ALA A 187 0.26 16.15 14.07
N ASP A 188 -1.03 16.03 14.13
CA ASP A 188 -1.69 14.75 13.99
C ASP A 188 -1.24 14.13 12.68
N TRP A 189 -0.58 12.96 12.72
CA TRP A 189 -0.10 12.24 11.53
C TRP A 189 -1.22 11.98 10.51
N ARG A 190 -2.49 11.99 10.95
CA ARG A 190 -3.68 11.87 10.10
C ARG A 190 -3.79 13.01 9.10
N VAL A 191 -3.23 14.18 9.40
CA VAL A 191 -3.19 15.33 8.47
C VAL A 191 -2.39 15.02 7.20
N LEU A 192 -1.41 14.13 7.27
CA LEU A 192 -0.63 13.70 6.10
C LEU A 192 -1.42 12.82 5.13
N TRP A 193 -2.41 12.14 5.65
CA TRP A 193 -3.15 11.13 4.92
C TRP A 193 -4.60 11.56 4.83
N ASP A 194 -5.02 12.11 3.69
CA ASP A 194 -6.42 12.48 3.42
C ASP A 194 -7.34 11.27 3.25
N ASP A 195 -7.01 10.19 3.95
CA ASP A 195 -7.63 8.90 3.72
C ASP A 195 -8.71 8.64 4.79
N SER A 196 -9.98 8.56 4.36
CA SER A 196 -11.11 8.24 5.25
C SER A 196 -10.93 6.90 5.97
N GLN A 197 -10.10 6.01 5.43
CA GLN A 197 -9.80 4.71 6.03
C GLN A 197 -8.92 4.82 7.28
N LEU A 198 -8.37 5.98 7.60
CA LEU A 198 -7.57 6.22 8.80
C LEU A 198 -8.41 6.58 10.03
N PHE A 199 -9.69 6.76 9.85
CA PHE A 199 -10.64 7.09 10.91
C PHE A 199 -11.47 5.87 11.25
N GLU A 200 -11.72 5.66 12.54
CA GLU A 200 -12.49 4.50 13.03
C GLU A 200 -13.93 4.53 12.53
N THR A 201 -14.46 5.74 12.34
CA THR A 201 -15.81 5.93 11.81
C THR A 201 -15.86 6.99 10.70
N ARG A 202 -16.94 6.96 9.91
CA ARG A 202 -17.25 8.02 8.94
C ARG A 202 -17.41 9.38 9.59
N ASP A 203 -17.94 9.39 10.82
CA ASP A 203 -18.19 10.61 11.57
C ASP A 203 -16.88 11.24 12.06
N ASP A 204 -15.90 10.44 12.47
CA ASP A 204 -14.57 10.92 12.82
C ASP A 204 -13.87 11.58 11.62
N TYR A 205 -14.02 11.01 10.43
CA TYR A 205 -13.51 11.62 9.21
C TYR A 205 -14.22 12.93 8.87
N ALA A 206 -15.54 12.95 8.97
CA ALA A 206 -16.34 14.15 8.71
C ALA A 206 -15.99 15.28 9.71
N ALA A 207 -15.83 14.95 10.99
CA ALA A 207 -15.39 15.89 12.01
C ALA A 207 -13.97 16.43 11.73
N PHE A 208 -13.06 15.58 11.30
CA PHE A 208 -11.71 15.98 10.90
C PHE A 208 -11.72 16.94 9.69
N GLN A 209 -12.52 16.64 8.66
CA GLN A 209 -12.67 17.51 7.49
C GLN A 209 -13.28 18.86 7.83
N ALA A 210 -14.26 18.89 8.75
CA ALA A 210 -14.93 20.13 9.20
C ALA A 210 -14.03 21.02 10.09
N ALA A 211 -12.98 20.47 10.68
CA ALA A 211 -12.01 21.18 11.52
C ALA A 211 -10.86 21.84 10.74
N ARG A 212 -10.78 21.62 9.45
CA ARG A 212 -9.83 22.24 8.50
C ARG A 212 -10.40 23.48 7.86
#